data_c698a69f2c7669ca6f1029c0e9f1ea78
#
_entry.id   c698a69f2c7669ca6f1029c0e9f1ea78
#
_cell.length_a   1.000
_cell.length_b   1.000
_cell.length_c   1.000
_cell.angle_alpha   90.00
_cell.angle_beta   90.00
_cell.angle_gamma   90.00
#
_symmetry.space_group_name_H-M   'P 1'
#
loop_
_entity.id
_entity.type
_entity.pdbx_description
1 polymer ?
#
loop_
_entity_poly.entity_id
_entity_poly.type
_entity_poly.pdbx_seq_one_letter_code
_entity_poly.pdbx_strand_id
1 'polypeptide(L)'
;LAEATGRADRFVGLHFFFHPAKNRLIEVIPAESSSQETVDKVVQYCKMLGKVVIVCSDRPGFVVNRFFVPWLNEACLLLQEGVASAAQIDAAACKAFRIGLGPFGLMNLTGPPIALHSTDYLAEQLATPRYDGAQNLRDLIEANAHWDISGDQDYTTEQYDVISERLFGVVFGVAAQIVEEGV
;
A
#
# COMPACT_ATOMS: atom_id res chain seq x y z
N LEU A 1 5.52 -17.57 13.89
CA LEU A 1 4.61 -18.56 13.26
C LEU A 1 5.38 -19.80 12.77
N ALA A 2 6.50 -19.63 12.06
CA ALA A 2 7.29 -20.74 11.51
C ALA A 2 7.62 -21.80 12.57
N GLU A 3 8.14 -21.41 13.72
CA GLU A 3 8.52 -22.29 14.83
C GLU A 3 7.34 -23.12 15.34
N ALA A 4 6.15 -22.54 15.39
CA ALA A 4 4.95 -23.22 15.87
C ALA A 4 4.49 -24.38 14.96
N THR A 5 4.99 -24.44 13.71
CA THR A 5 4.64 -25.50 12.76
C THR A 5 5.42 -26.80 12.99
N GLY A 6 6.53 -26.75 13.74
CA GLY A 6 7.53 -27.84 13.82
C GLY A 6 8.25 -28.12 12.49
N ARG A 7 8.04 -27.30 11.48
CA ARG A 7 8.60 -27.41 10.12
C ARG A 7 9.03 -26.03 9.62
N ALA A 8 9.78 -25.30 10.44
CA ALA A 8 10.20 -23.94 10.16
C ALA A 8 10.98 -23.82 8.84
N ASP A 9 11.74 -24.85 8.47
CA ASP A 9 12.46 -24.97 7.18
C ASP A 9 11.54 -24.99 5.95
N ARG A 10 10.27 -25.36 6.15
CA ARG A 10 9.23 -25.47 5.09
C ARG A 10 8.11 -24.46 5.23
N PHE A 11 8.38 -23.35 5.88
CA PHE A 11 7.41 -22.27 6.08
C PHE A 11 7.83 -21.01 5.33
N VAL A 12 6.90 -20.39 4.62
CA VAL A 12 7.03 -19.04 4.03
C VAL A 12 5.71 -18.30 4.16
N GLY A 13 5.77 -16.98 4.29
CA GLY A 13 4.61 -16.12 4.19
C GLY A 13 4.22 -15.87 2.72
N LEU A 14 2.93 -15.77 2.45
CA LEU A 14 2.39 -15.34 1.15
C LEU A 14 1.43 -14.18 1.37
N HIS A 15 1.77 -13.02 0.84
CA HIS A 15 0.91 -11.84 0.90
C HIS A 15 0.24 -11.59 -0.44
N PHE A 16 -1.07 -11.77 -0.47
CA PHE A 16 -1.91 -11.54 -1.64
C PHE A 16 -2.52 -10.15 -1.60
N PHE A 17 -2.67 -9.54 -2.76
CA PHE A 17 -3.35 -8.25 -2.91
C PHE A 17 -4.80 -8.43 -3.33
N PHE A 18 -5.66 -7.53 -2.88
CA PHE A 18 -7.09 -7.55 -3.21
C PHE A 18 -7.30 -7.25 -4.71
N HIS A 19 -8.08 -7.99 -5.41
CA HIS A 19 -8.72 -9.27 -5.19
C HIS A 19 -7.78 -10.40 -5.62
N PRO A 20 -7.47 -11.40 -4.78
CA PRO A 20 -6.44 -12.41 -5.04
C PRO A 20 -6.57 -13.14 -6.39
N ALA A 21 -7.81 -13.36 -6.86
CA ALA A 21 -8.03 -14.01 -8.15
C ALA A 21 -7.75 -13.11 -9.36
N LYS A 22 -7.82 -11.79 -9.21
CA LYS A 22 -7.63 -10.81 -10.29
C LYS A 22 -6.25 -10.19 -10.27
N ASN A 23 -5.75 -9.86 -9.08
CA ASN A 23 -4.43 -9.27 -8.91
C ASN A 23 -3.35 -10.33 -9.10
N ARG A 24 -2.41 -10.04 -9.99
CA ARG A 24 -1.32 -10.97 -10.29
C ARG A 24 -0.15 -10.85 -9.33
N LEU A 25 -0.01 -9.73 -8.63
CA LEU A 25 1.11 -9.52 -7.70
C LEU A 25 0.98 -10.38 -6.46
N ILE A 26 2.10 -10.92 -5.98
CA ILE A 26 2.21 -11.64 -4.72
C ILE A 26 3.61 -11.39 -4.13
N GLU A 27 3.67 -11.21 -2.82
CA GLU A 27 4.91 -11.20 -2.07
C GLU A 27 5.11 -12.55 -1.41
N VAL A 28 6.30 -13.11 -1.58
CA VAL A 28 6.78 -14.33 -0.91
C VAL A 28 7.75 -13.89 0.17
N ILE A 29 7.44 -14.19 1.41
CA ILE A 29 8.15 -13.72 2.59
C ILE A 29 8.77 -14.93 3.31
N PRO A 30 10.06 -15.26 3.04
CA PRO A 30 10.76 -16.29 3.77
C PRO A 30 10.90 -15.91 5.24
N ALA A 31 10.71 -16.88 6.15
CA ALA A 31 11.17 -16.75 7.51
C ALA A 31 12.68 -16.98 7.56
N GLU A 32 13.35 -16.55 8.62
CA GLU A 32 14.79 -16.72 8.80
C GLU A 32 15.23 -18.21 8.69
N SER A 33 14.35 -19.12 9.13
CA SER A 33 14.55 -20.57 9.10
C SER A 33 14.12 -21.25 7.80
N SER A 34 13.51 -20.51 6.85
CA SER A 34 13.03 -21.09 5.59
C SER A 34 14.19 -21.59 4.74
N SER A 35 14.11 -22.86 4.25
CA SER A 35 15.12 -23.36 3.33
C SER A 35 14.97 -22.73 1.94
N GLN A 36 16.09 -22.51 1.25
CA GLN A 36 16.08 -21.98 -0.13
C GLN A 36 15.26 -22.89 -1.07
N GLU A 37 15.34 -24.20 -0.88
CA GLU A 37 14.52 -25.15 -1.64
C GLU A 37 13.03 -24.90 -1.49
N THR A 38 12.57 -24.57 -0.27
CA THR A 38 11.16 -24.24 0.00
C THR A 38 10.78 -22.94 -0.70
N VAL A 39 11.62 -21.92 -0.60
CA VAL A 39 11.37 -20.62 -1.27
C VAL A 39 11.26 -20.80 -2.78
N ASP A 40 12.20 -21.52 -3.40
CA ASP A 40 12.22 -21.76 -4.84
C ASP A 40 10.97 -22.52 -5.32
N LYS A 41 10.54 -23.54 -4.57
CA LYS A 41 9.31 -24.28 -4.88
C LYS A 41 8.07 -23.40 -4.80
N VAL A 42 7.96 -22.54 -3.79
CA VAL A 42 6.82 -21.63 -3.64
C VAL A 42 6.82 -20.58 -4.73
N VAL A 43 7.97 -19.99 -5.06
CA VAL A 43 8.11 -19.06 -6.18
C VAL A 43 7.68 -19.72 -7.49
N GLN A 44 8.14 -20.94 -7.76
CA GLN A 44 7.74 -21.67 -8.96
C GLN A 44 6.24 -21.95 -8.99
N TYR A 45 5.67 -22.38 -7.86
CA TYR A 45 4.25 -22.60 -7.72
C TYR A 45 3.42 -21.33 -8.01
N CYS A 46 3.80 -20.19 -7.43
CA CYS A 46 3.15 -18.92 -7.69
C CYS A 46 3.24 -18.51 -9.17
N LYS A 47 4.39 -18.71 -9.81
CA LYS A 47 4.56 -18.45 -11.26
C LYS A 47 3.67 -19.35 -12.11
N MET A 48 3.50 -20.63 -11.74
CA MET A 48 2.58 -21.55 -12.43
C MET A 48 1.11 -21.09 -12.31
N LEU A 49 0.75 -20.41 -11.23
CA LEU A 49 -0.56 -19.78 -11.07
C LEU A 49 -0.70 -18.44 -11.84
N GLY A 50 0.28 -18.07 -12.64
CA GLY A 50 0.30 -16.82 -13.40
C GLY A 50 0.58 -15.57 -12.56
N LYS A 51 1.13 -15.73 -11.35
CA LYS A 51 1.49 -14.61 -10.47
C LYS A 51 2.82 -13.98 -10.86
N VAL A 52 2.92 -12.68 -10.58
CA VAL A 52 4.18 -11.91 -10.58
C VAL A 52 4.68 -11.91 -9.14
N VAL A 53 5.87 -12.47 -8.90
CA VAL A 53 6.37 -12.75 -7.57
C VAL A 53 7.45 -11.74 -7.20
N ILE A 54 7.31 -11.15 -6.01
CA ILE A 54 8.38 -10.44 -5.30
C ILE A 54 8.79 -11.33 -4.13
N VAL A 55 10.08 -11.60 -3.97
CA VAL A 55 10.62 -12.23 -2.75
C VAL A 55 11.20 -11.11 -1.91
N CYS A 56 10.74 -10.97 -0.68
CA CYS A 56 11.14 -9.87 0.20
C CYS A 56 11.36 -10.34 1.64
N SER A 57 12.08 -9.55 2.40
CA SER A 57 12.33 -9.79 3.82
C SER A 57 11.07 -9.60 4.66
N ASP A 58 10.99 -10.32 5.78
CA ASP A 58 9.93 -10.13 6.79
C ASP A 58 10.18 -8.83 7.57
N ARG A 59 9.76 -7.72 6.99
CA ARG A 59 9.86 -6.37 7.54
C ARG A 59 8.48 -5.71 7.59
N PRO A 60 8.24 -4.74 8.46
CA PRO A 60 6.98 -4.01 8.53
C PRO A 60 6.53 -3.47 7.17
N GLY A 61 5.36 -3.89 6.72
CA GLY A 61 4.79 -3.49 5.43
C GLY A 61 5.40 -4.17 4.20
N PHE A 62 6.34 -5.12 4.39
CA PHE A 62 7.06 -5.82 3.32
C PHE A 62 7.61 -4.84 2.27
N VAL A 63 7.30 -5.00 1.00
CA VAL A 63 7.66 -4.04 -0.05
C VAL A 63 6.50 -3.13 -0.39
N VAL A 64 5.35 -3.70 -0.76
CA VAL A 64 4.26 -2.92 -1.36
C VAL A 64 3.56 -2.01 -0.35
N ASN A 65 3.21 -2.51 0.82
CA ASN A 65 2.54 -1.69 1.82
C ASN A 65 3.44 -0.57 2.36
N ARG A 66 4.78 -0.71 2.28
CA ARG A 66 5.72 0.33 2.69
C ARG A 66 5.54 1.64 1.92
N PHE A 67 5.26 1.59 0.61
CA PHE A 67 4.98 2.79 -0.20
C PHE A 67 3.48 3.02 -0.44
N PHE A 68 2.69 1.96 -0.43
CA PHE A 68 1.27 2.03 -0.73
C PHE A 68 0.47 2.69 0.40
N VAL A 69 0.75 2.33 1.64
CA VAL A 69 0.06 2.91 2.81
C VAL A 69 0.32 4.42 2.92
N PRO A 70 1.58 4.93 2.86
CA PRO A 70 1.80 6.37 2.88
C PRO A 70 1.30 7.08 1.62
N TRP A 71 1.14 6.40 0.48
CA TRP A 71 0.47 6.96 -0.70
C TRP A 71 -1.01 7.23 -0.44
N LEU A 72 -1.72 6.34 0.25
CA LEU A 72 -3.09 6.58 0.71
C LEU A 72 -3.16 7.74 1.71
N ASN A 73 -2.26 7.76 2.66
CA ASN A 73 -2.18 8.82 3.66
C ASN A 73 -1.87 10.19 3.04
N GLU A 74 -0.98 10.25 2.05
CA GLU A 74 -0.65 11.47 1.33
C GLU A 74 -1.86 12.05 0.59
N ALA A 75 -2.71 11.20 0.02
CA ALA A 75 -3.97 11.65 -0.55
C ALA A 75 -4.89 12.30 0.50
N CYS A 76 -4.95 11.72 1.71
CA CYS A 76 -5.69 12.32 2.82
C CYS A 76 -5.11 13.69 3.24
N LEU A 77 -3.77 13.82 3.26
CA LEU A 77 -3.12 15.10 3.55
C LEU A 77 -3.40 16.15 2.48
N LEU A 78 -3.34 15.79 1.20
CA LEU A 78 -3.70 16.68 0.08
C LEU A 78 -5.14 17.21 0.23
N LEU A 79 -6.07 16.35 0.60
CA LEU A 79 -7.46 16.73 0.88
C LEU A 79 -7.56 17.65 2.10
N GLN A 80 -6.87 17.31 3.19
CA GLN A 80 -6.85 18.10 4.44
C GLN A 80 -6.27 19.49 4.25
N GLU A 81 -5.28 19.64 3.38
CA GLU A 81 -4.67 20.91 2.99
C GLU A 81 -5.52 21.73 2.01
N GLY A 82 -6.60 21.15 1.51
CA GLY A 82 -7.51 21.84 0.58
C GLY A 82 -6.96 22.01 -0.83
N VAL A 83 -6.00 21.15 -1.25
CA VAL A 83 -5.43 21.20 -2.60
C VAL A 83 -6.50 20.89 -3.64
N ALA A 84 -7.34 19.89 -3.39
CA ALA A 84 -8.45 19.50 -4.24
C ALA A 84 -9.47 18.67 -3.46
N SER A 85 -10.64 18.39 -4.05
CA SER A 85 -11.61 17.46 -3.49
C SER A 85 -11.14 16.00 -3.59
N ALA A 86 -11.74 15.09 -2.82
CA ALA A 86 -11.43 13.67 -2.91
C ALA A 86 -11.64 13.10 -4.32
N ALA A 87 -12.72 13.53 -5.01
CA ALA A 87 -13.01 13.12 -6.39
C ALA A 87 -11.93 13.59 -7.38
N GLN A 88 -11.45 14.81 -7.23
CA GLN A 88 -10.39 15.38 -8.06
C GLN A 88 -9.04 14.73 -7.81
N ILE A 89 -8.70 14.45 -6.54
CA ILE A 89 -7.46 13.76 -6.18
C ILE A 89 -7.48 12.34 -6.74
N ASP A 90 -8.60 11.61 -6.63
CA ASP A 90 -8.75 10.28 -7.23
C ASP A 90 -8.57 10.31 -8.74
N ALA A 91 -9.21 11.25 -9.43
CA ALA A 91 -9.09 11.39 -10.88
C ALA A 91 -7.65 11.72 -11.32
N ALA A 92 -6.98 12.64 -10.62
CA ALA A 92 -5.59 12.99 -10.89
C ALA A 92 -4.63 11.80 -10.63
N ALA A 93 -4.83 11.07 -9.51
CA ALA A 93 -4.06 9.88 -9.17
C ALA A 93 -4.26 8.75 -10.20
N CYS A 94 -5.49 8.50 -10.62
CA CYS A 94 -5.80 7.53 -11.68
C CYS A 94 -5.05 7.84 -12.98
N LYS A 95 -5.02 9.10 -13.39
CA LYS A 95 -4.29 9.56 -14.58
C LYS A 95 -2.78 9.42 -14.41
N ALA A 96 -2.22 9.89 -13.28
CA ALA A 96 -0.80 9.89 -13.01
C ALA A 96 -0.21 8.47 -12.98
N PHE A 97 -0.87 7.56 -12.27
CA PHE A 97 -0.41 6.18 -12.09
C PHE A 97 -0.98 5.19 -13.12
N ARG A 98 -1.86 5.62 -14.01
CA ARG A 98 -2.57 4.78 -15.00
C ARG A 98 -3.29 3.60 -14.34
N ILE A 99 -3.97 3.87 -13.24
CA ILE A 99 -4.76 2.91 -12.46
C ILE A 99 -6.26 3.18 -12.61
N GLY A 100 -7.08 2.16 -12.40
CA GLY A 100 -8.53 2.26 -12.57
C GLY A 100 -9.27 2.70 -11.30
N LEU A 101 -8.60 2.84 -10.17
CA LEU A 101 -9.20 3.21 -8.89
C LEU A 101 -8.21 4.06 -8.09
N GLY A 102 -8.62 5.25 -7.71
CA GLY A 102 -7.81 6.18 -6.94
C GLY A 102 -7.75 5.85 -5.46
N PRO A 103 -6.96 6.62 -4.67
CA PRO A 103 -6.73 6.34 -3.25
C PRO A 103 -8.01 6.29 -2.41
N PHE A 104 -8.93 7.24 -2.61
CA PHE A 104 -10.17 7.31 -1.83
C PHE A 104 -11.17 6.24 -2.24
N GLY A 105 -11.31 5.99 -3.55
CA GLY A 105 -12.12 4.88 -4.05
C GLY A 105 -11.63 3.54 -3.53
N LEU A 106 -10.33 3.36 -3.44
CA LEU A 106 -9.74 2.13 -2.90
C LEU A 106 -9.95 2.02 -1.39
N MET A 107 -9.78 3.09 -0.62
CA MET A 107 -10.10 3.09 0.82
C MET A 107 -11.58 2.81 1.07
N ASN A 108 -12.48 3.35 0.25
CA ASN A 108 -13.92 3.03 0.35
C ASN A 108 -14.20 1.54 0.08
N LEU A 109 -13.47 0.92 -0.88
CA LEU A 109 -13.64 -0.49 -1.24
C LEU A 109 -13.09 -1.44 -0.17
N THR A 110 -11.94 -1.12 0.41
CA THR A 110 -11.25 -1.98 1.39
C THR A 110 -11.64 -1.69 2.84
N GLY A 111 -12.18 -0.53 3.09
CA GLY A 111 -12.53 0.01 4.40
C GLY A 111 -11.51 1.01 4.95
N PRO A 112 -11.91 2.27 5.20
CA PRO A 112 -11.02 3.28 5.79
C PRO A 112 -10.31 2.86 7.07
N PRO A 113 -10.93 2.07 8.00
CA PRO A 113 -10.25 1.57 9.19
C PRO A 113 -9.00 0.73 8.90
N ILE A 114 -8.99 -0.02 7.78
CA ILE A 114 -7.82 -0.83 7.39
C ILE A 114 -6.65 0.09 7.00
N ALA A 115 -6.93 1.17 6.27
CA ALA A 115 -5.90 2.15 5.90
C ALA A 115 -5.29 2.81 7.14
N LEU A 116 -6.11 3.27 8.09
CA LEU A 116 -5.63 3.89 9.31
C LEU A 116 -4.83 2.91 10.19
N HIS A 117 -5.34 1.70 10.40
CA HIS A 117 -4.63 0.69 11.18
C HIS A 117 -3.24 0.38 10.56
N SER A 118 -3.18 0.26 9.25
CA SER A 118 -1.90 0.02 8.54
C SER A 118 -0.95 1.21 8.67
N THR A 119 -1.47 2.44 8.61
CA THR A 119 -0.70 3.66 8.78
C THR A 119 -0.14 3.75 10.20
N ASP A 120 -0.97 3.58 11.22
CA ASP A 120 -0.56 3.62 12.64
C ASP A 120 0.46 2.53 12.97
N TYR A 121 0.25 1.31 12.45
CA TYR A 121 1.21 0.22 12.61
C TYR A 121 2.58 0.55 12.00
N LEU A 122 2.62 1.08 10.78
CA LEU A 122 3.88 1.46 10.15
C LEU A 122 4.55 2.65 10.83
N ALA A 123 3.78 3.62 11.34
CA ALA A 123 4.30 4.72 12.13
C ALA A 123 5.02 4.23 13.40
N GLU A 124 4.39 3.30 14.12
CA GLU A 124 4.97 2.69 15.32
C GLU A 124 6.26 1.89 15.00
N GLN A 125 6.21 1.07 13.95
CA GLN A 125 7.32 0.15 13.62
C GLN A 125 8.51 0.85 12.98
N LEU A 126 8.29 1.92 12.21
CA LEU A 126 9.33 2.59 11.44
C LEU A 126 9.76 3.93 12.05
N ALA A 127 9.03 4.44 13.04
CA ALA A 127 9.31 5.68 13.76
C ALA A 127 9.58 6.87 12.81
N THR A 128 8.80 6.97 11.73
CA THR A 128 8.98 7.99 10.68
C THR A 128 7.69 8.77 10.48
N PRO A 129 7.70 10.13 10.54
CA PRO A 129 6.50 10.97 10.41
C PRO A 129 5.71 10.77 9.11
N ARG A 130 6.33 10.21 8.09
CA ARG A 130 5.69 9.87 6.81
C ARG A 130 4.47 8.95 6.98
N TYR A 131 4.45 8.15 8.03
CA TYR A 131 3.36 7.22 8.34
C TYR A 131 2.41 7.77 9.41
N ASP A 132 2.54 9.03 9.84
CA ASP A 132 1.59 9.62 10.78
C ASP A 132 0.24 9.77 10.08
N GLY A 133 -0.79 9.13 10.63
CA GLY A 133 -2.12 9.10 10.02
C GLY A 133 -2.78 10.48 9.98
N ALA A 134 -3.28 10.87 8.81
CA ALA A 134 -3.97 12.12 8.60
C ALA A 134 -5.21 12.24 9.49
N GLN A 135 -5.46 13.46 10.04
CA GLN A 135 -6.56 13.67 10.98
C GLN A 135 -7.93 13.45 10.32
N ASN A 136 -8.10 13.91 9.09
CA ASN A 136 -9.35 13.72 8.36
C ASN A 136 -9.71 12.24 8.11
N LEU A 137 -8.73 11.33 8.04
CA LEU A 137 -8.99 9.89 7.98
C LEU A 137 -9.51 9.37 9.33
N ARG A 138 -9.00 9.88 10.45
CA ARG A 138 -9.48 9.56 11.80
C ARG A 138 -10.91 10.06 11.99
N ASP A 139 -11.16 11.31 11.62
CA ASP A 139 -12.49 11.96 11.73
C ASP A 139 -13.54 11.21 10.88
N LEU A 140 -13.15 10.78 9.66
CA LEU A 140 -14.02 9.99 8.78
C LEU A 140 -14.45 8.67 9.42
N ILE A 141 -13.51 7.99 10.07
CA ILE A 141 -13.77 6.70 10.73
C ILE A 141 -14.64 6.89 11.97
N GLU A 142 -14.39 7.92 12.78
CA GLU A 142 -15.23 8.27 13.93
C GLU A 142 -16.66 8.58 13.50
N ALA A 143 -16.83 9.26 12.37
CA ALA A 143 -18.14 9.53 11.79
C ALA A 143 -18.79 8.30 11.13
N ASN A 144 -18.12 7.16 11.05
CA ASN A 144 -18.55 5.97 10.32
C ASN A 144 -18.97 6.28 8.88
N ALA A 145 -18.19 7.13 8.21
CA ALA A 145 -18.47 7.65 6.87
C ALA A 145 -17.55 7.03 5.81
N HIS A 146 -17.85 7.37 4.56
CA HIS A 146 -17.01 7.07 3.39
C HIS A 146 -16.57 8.37 2.73
N TRP A 147 -15.46 8.32 2.00
CA TRP A 147 -15.03 9.45 1.19
C TRP A 147 -16.05 9.74 0.07
N ASP A 148 -16.45 10.99 -0.06
CA ASP A 148 -17.29 11.40 -1.20
C ASP A 148 -16.42 11.59 -2.44
N ILE A 149 -16.53 10.65 -3.37
CA ILE A 149 -15.87 10.64 -4.67
C ILE A 149 -16.85 10.82 -5.83
N SER A 150 -18.11 11.17 -5.52
CA SER A 150 -19.18 11.36 -6.51
C SER A 150 -19.22 12.76 -7.13
N GLY A 151 -18.42 13.69 -6.60
CA GLY A 151 -18.37 15.08 -7.04
C GLY A 151 -17.66 15.28 -8.37
N ASP A 152 -17.46 16.58 -8.70
CA ASP A 152 -16.70 16.98 -9.87
C ASP A 152 -15.27 16.44 -9.83
N GLN A 153 -14.87 15.82 -10.94
CA GLN A 153 -13.54 15.22 -11.13
C GLN A 153 -12.58 16.10 -11.95
N ASP A 154 -13.07 17.25 -12.46
CA ASP A 154 -12.25 18.18 -13.21
C ASP A 154 -11.29 18.92 -12.27
N TYR A 155 -10.03 18.95 -12.64
CA TYR A 155 -8.96 19.61 -11.90
C TYR A 155 -8.13 20.51 -12.81
N THR A 156 -7.51 21.54 -12.25
CA THR A 156 -6.59 22.41 -12.97
C THR A 156 -5.23 21.71 -13.22
N THR A 157 -4.46 22.24 -14.14
CA THR A 157 -3.08 21.75 -14.37
C THR A 157 -2.24 21.88 -13.11
N GLU A 158 -2.36 22.99 -12.39
CA GLU A 158 -1.64 23.22 -11.14
C GLU A 158 -2.01 22.19 -10.06
N GLN A 159 -3.30 21.89 -9.90
CA GLN A 159 -3.74 20.82 -8.98
C GLN A 159 -3.16 19.46 -9.37
N TYR A 160 -3.19 19.13 -10.68
CA TYR A 160 -2.62 17.88 -11.17
C TYR A 160 -1.11 17.79 -10.88
N ASP A 161 -0.37 18.85 -11.12
CA ASP A 161 1.07 18.88 -10.90
C ASP A 161 1.38 18.66 -9.41
N VAL A 162 0.73 19.41 -8.51
CA VAL A 162 0.92 19.24 -7.06
C VAL A 162 0.54 17.82 -6.60
N ILE A 163 -0.61 17.30 -7.02
CA ILE A 163 -1.08 15.96 -6.61
C ILE A 163 -0.11 14.89 -7.13
N SER A 164 0.25 14.95 -8.41
CA SER A 164 1.11 13.93 -9.01
C SER A 164 2.53 13.97 -8.44
N GLU A 165 3.13 15.15 -8.25
CA GLU A 165 4.46 15.28 -7.65
C GLU A 165 4.52 14.72 -6.23
N ARG A 166 3.54 15.04 -5.40
CA ARG A 166 3.50 14.56 -4.01
C ARG A 166 3.31 13.06 -3.95
N LEU A 167 2.34 12.52 -4.70
CA LEU A 167 2.09 11.08 -4.72
C LEU A 167 3.27 10.28 -5.30
N PHE A 168 3.92 10.76 -6.38
CA PHE A 168 5.14 10.15 -6.89
C PHE A 168 6.31 10.29 -5.91
N GLY A 169 6.45 11.45 -5.27
CA GLY A 169 7.49 11.70 -4.28
C GLY A 169 7.44 10.68 -3.13
N VAL A 170 6.25 10.38 -2.62
CA VAL A 170 6.06 9.33 -1.61
C VAL A 170 6.47 7.96 -2.14
N VAL A 171 5.94 7.55 -3.31
CA VAL A 171 6.19 6.21 -3.86
C VAL A 171 7.67 6.01 -4.17
N PHE A 172 8.30 6.93 -4.91
CA PHE A 172 9.70 6.79 -5.29
C PHE A 172 10.67 6.97 -4.12
N GLY A 173 10.37 7.89 -3.19
CA GLY A 173 11.19 8.09 -2.00
C GLY A 173 11.22 6.86 -1.10
N VAL A 174 10.07 6.20 -0.91
CA VAL A 174 10.02 4.95 -0.14
C VAL A 174 10.61 3.78 -0.92
N ALA A 175 10.38 3.69 -2.23
CA ALA A 175 10.98 2.64 -3.04
C ALA A 175 12.52 2.69 -3.01
N ALA A 176 13.12 3.89 -3.09
CA ALA A 176 14.56 4.06 -2.93
C ALA A 176 15.03 3.57 -1.54
N GLN A 177 14.32 3.96 -0.48
CA GLN A 177 14.63 3.52 0.89
C GLN A 177 14.56 2.00 1.04
N ILE A 178 13.54 1.33 0.48
CA ILE A 178 13.41 -0.14 0.52
C ILE A 178 14.62 -0.82 -0.14
N VAL A 179 15.09 -0.27 -1.27
CA VAL A 179 16.29 -0.80 -1.96
C VAL A 179 17.54 -0.61 -1.12
N GLU A 180 17.71 0.55 -0.48
CA GLU A 180 18.84 0.82 0.42
C GLU A 180 18.85 -0.09 1.66
N GLU A 181 17.67 -0.40 2.20
CA GLU A 181 17.51 -1.29 3.35
C GLU A 181 17.67 -2.79 2.98
N GLY A 182 17.66 -3.15 1.70
CA GLY A 182 17.75 -4.54 1.25
C GLY A 182 16.54 -5.40 1.63
N VAL A 183 15.35 -4.81 1.61
CA VAL A 183 14.09 -5.49 1.96
C VAL A 183 13.63 -6.45 0.88
#